data_da5da4969f7b3d8d262f480f11d94933
#
_entry.id   da5da4969f7b3d8d262f480f11d94933
#
_cell.length_a   1.000
_cell.length_b   1.000
_cell.length_c   1.000
_cell.angle_alpha   90.00
_cell.angle_beta   90.00
_cell.angle_gamma   90.00
#
_symmetry.space_group_name_H-M   'P 1'
#
loop_
_entity.id
_entity.type
_entity.pdbx_description
1 polymer ?
#
loop_
_entity_poly.entity_id
_entity_poly.type
_entity_poly.pdbx_seq_one_letter_code
_entity_poly.pdbx_strand_id
1 'polypeptide(L)'
;MDRTYHTQMEAARKGIITEEMKAVAKKEYRTEEEIRDLVAKGQVAICANRLHKCLEPNGVGSMLRTKINVNLGVSKDCKDYDVEMEKVMAAVNMGAEAIMDLSSHGNTQPFRRKLTSECPAMIGTVPVYDSVIHYQRDLATLTAKDFIDVVRLHAEDGVDFVTLHCGITRKTIDQIKKHKRKMNIVSRGGSLVFAWMSMTGNENPFYEYFDEILDICREYDVTISLGDACRPGCLADASDVCQIEELVRLGELTKRAWAKDVQVMVEGPGHVPLDQIEANMKLQQTICMGAPFYVLGPIVTDIAPG
;
A
#
# COMPACT_ATOMS: atom_id res chain seq x y z
N MET A 1 -9.61 -28.23 -2.90
CA MET A 1 -9.08 -28.57 -1.56
C MET A 1 -9.33 -27.38 -0.66
N ASP A 2 -9.81 -27.60 0.55
CA ASP A 2 -9.98 -26.49 1.49
C ASP A 2 -8.63 -25.89 1.82
N ARG A 3 -8.54 -24.57 1.78
CA ARG A 3 -7.32 -23.79 2.06
C ARG A 3 -6.92 -23.98 3.52
N THR A 4 -5.75 -24.59 3.77
CA THR A 4 -5.24 -24.91 5.12
C THR A 4 -4.37 -23.79 5.74
N TYR A 5 -4.35 -22.64 5.11
CA TYR A 5 -3.58 -21.44 5.51
C TYR A 5 -4.43 -20.17 5.33
N HIS A 6 -4.08 -19.12 6.03
CA HIS A 6 -4.77 -17.83 5.89
C HIS A 6 -4.14 -16.94 4.81
N THR A 7 -2.81 -16.85 4.80
CA THR A 7 -2.06 -15.94 3.90
C THR A 7 -1.01 -16.68 3.07
N GLN A 8 -0.57 -16.04 1.99
CA GLN A 8 0.54 -16.55 1.18
C GLN A 8 1.81 -16.72 2.02
N MET A 9 2.09 -15.80 2.93
CA MET A 9 3.26 -15.88 3.82
C MET A 9 3.14 -17.06 4.80
N GLU A 10 1.96 -17.29 5.37
CA GLU A 10 1.72 -18.46 6.24
C GLU A 10 1.92 -19.77 5.48
N ALA A 11 1.38 -19.85 4.24
CA ALA A 11 1.59 -21.00 3.37
C ALA A 11 3.08 -21.27 3.11
N ALA A 12 3.80 -20.22 2.70
CA ALA A 12 5.24 -20.29 2.42
C ALA A 12 6.04 -20.76 3.64
N ARG A 13 5.76 -20.24 4.81
CA ARG A 13 6.42 -20.64 6.07
C ARG A 13 6.12 -22.06 6.50
N LYS A 14 4.95 -22.59 6.12
CA LYS A 14 4.58 -24.01 6.30
C LYS A 14 5.18 -24.92 5.21
N GLY A 15 5.96 -24.38 4.28
CA GLY A 15 6.52 -25.13 3.15
C GLY A 15 5.51 -25.45 2.03
N ILE A 16 4.32 -24.83 2.07
CA ILE A 16 3.27 -25.00 1.07
C ILE A 16 3.53 -24.06 -0.11
N ILE A 17 3.55 -24.61 -1.32
CA ILE A 17 3.60 -23.87 -2.57
C ILE A 17 2.16 -23.71 -3.06
N THR A 18 1.68 -22.47 -3.14
CA THR A 18 0.31 -22.16 -3.57
C THR A 18 0.22 -22.05 -5.10
N GLU A 19 -0.99 -22.04 -5.65
CA GLU A 19 -1.18 -21.84 -7.09
C GLU A 19 -0.73 -20.43 -7.51
N GLU A 20 -0.87 -19.44 -6.63
CA GLU A 20 -0.37 -18.06 -6.84
C GLU A 20 1.17 -18.06 -6.94
N MET A 21 1.87 -18.77 -6.05
CA MET A 21 3.34 -18.90 -6.11
C MET A 21 3.80 -19.58 -7.40
N LYS A 22 3.11 -20.64 -7.87
CA LYS A 22 3.40 -21.30 -9.14
C LYS A 22 3.22 -20.36 -10.33
N ALA A 23 2.12 -19.58 -10.33
CA ALA A 23 1.85 -18.61 -11.38
C ALA A 23 2.95 -17.52 -11.44
N VAL A 24 3.37 -17.01 -10.29
CA VAL A 24 4.46 -16.03 -10.19
C VAL A 24 5.79 -16.65 -10.63
N ALA A 25 6.12 -17.86 -10.19
CA ALA A 25 7.34 -18.55 -10.58
C ALA A 25 7.45 -18.67 -12.11
N LYS A 26 6.36 -19.09 -12.77
CA LYS A 26 6.30 -19.19 -14.23
C LYS A 26 6.50 -17.83 -14.93
N LYS A 27 5.83 -16.77 -14.44
CA LYS A 27 5.92 -15.40 -15.01
C LYS A 27 7.32 -14.80 -14.85
N GLU A 28 8.02 -15.13 -13.76
CA GLU A 28 9.31 -14.55 -13.40
C GLU A 28 10.52 -15.43 -13.77
N TYR A 29 10.28 -16.58 -14.43
CA TYR A 29 11.34 -17.55 -14.78
C TYR A 29 12.16 -17.99 -13.55
N ARG A 30 11.47 -18.27 -12.43
CA ARG A 30 12.02 -18.76 -11.18
C ARG A 30 11.48 -20.13 -10.85
N THR A 31 12.13 -20.82 -9.90
CA THR A 31 11.55 -22.06 -9.35
C THR A 31 10.45 -21.72 -8.34
N GLU A 32 9.54 -22.67 -8.15
CA GLU A 32 8.45 -22.51 -7.18
C GLU A 32 9.00 -22.40 -5.75
N GLU A 33 10.09 -23.12 -5.46
CA GLU A 33 10.79 -23.09 -4.17
C GLU A 33 11.46 -21.74 -3.91
N GLU A 34 12.10 -21.13 -4.92
CA GLU A 34 12.66 -19.78 -4.79
C GLU A 34 11.58 -18.77 -4.43
N ILE A 35 10.43 -18.80 -5.11
CA ILE A 35 9.31 -17.89 -4.81
C ILE A 35 8.79 -18.14 -3.39
N ARG A 36 8.52 -19.41 -3.02
CA ARG A 36 8.11 -19.76 -1.65
C ARG A 36 9.08 -19.21 -0.60
N ASP A 37 10.38 -19.41 -0.79
CA ASP A 37 11.38 -19.00 0.18
C ASP A 37 11.51 -17.47 0.31
N LEU A 38 11.34 -16.73 -0.80
CA LEU A 38 11.29 -15.26 -0.79
C LEU A 38 10.02 -14.74 -0.10
N VAL A 39 8.85 -15.37 -0.34
CA VAL A 39 7.60 -15.03 0.35
C VAL A 39 7.69 -15.34 1.84
N ALA A 40 8.24 -16.50 2.22
CA ALA A 40 8.44 -16.88 3.62
C ALA A 40 9.30 -15.87 4.40
N LYS A 41 10.30 -15.28 3.74
CA LYS A 41 11.18 -14.24 4.28
C LYS A 41 10.56 -12.84 4.26
N GLY A 42 9.43 -12.64 3.55
CA GLY A 42 8.80 -11.35 3.34
C GLY A 42 9.48 -10.47 2.29
N GLN A 43 10.44 -11.00 1.53
CA GLN A 43 11.18 -10.30 0.48
C GLN A 43 10.43 -10.25 -0.85
N VAL A 44 9.37 -11.04 -0.98
CA VAL A 44 8.38 -11.01 -2.07
C VAL A 44 7.00 -11.01 -1.44
N ALA A 45 6.12 -10.17 -1.94
CA ALA A 45 4.70 -10.18 -1.65
C ALA A 45 3.92 -10.60 -2.90
N ILE A 46 2.92 -11.45 -2.72
CA ILE A 46 1.93 -11.82 -3.74
C ILE A 46 0.59 -11.28 -3.24
N CYS A 47 0.18 -10.14 -3.77
CA CYS A 47 -1.07 -9.48 -3.38
C CYS A 47 -2.24 -10.25 -4.01
N ALA A 48 -2.93 -11.06 -3.22
CA ALA A 48 -3.96 -11.97 -3.71
C ALA A 48 -5.03 -12.20 -2.64
N ASN A 49 -5.99 -11.27 -2.57
CA ASN A 49 -7.15 -11.46 -1.69
C ASN A 49 -7.94 -12.71 -2.13
N ARG A 50 -8.28 -13.55 -1.17
CA ARG A 50 -9.01 -14.80 -1.42
C ARG A 50 -10.39 -14.61 -2.09
N LEU A 51 -10.94 -13.39 -2.08
CA LEU A 51 -12.22 -13.05 -2.71
C LEU A 51 -12.07 -12.52 -4.14
N HIS A 52 -10.86 -12.14 -4.57
CA HIS A 52 -10.58 -11.68 -5.94
C HIS A 52 -10.42 -12.88 -6.88
N LYS A 53 -11.51 -13.28 -7.54
CA LYS A 53 -11.56 -14.57 -8.29
C LYS A 53 -10.97 -14.53 -9.69
N CYS A 54 -10.92 -13.36 -10.33
CA CYS A 54 -10.36 -13.21 -11.68
C CYS A 54 -8.88 -12.77 -11.67
N LEU A 55 -8.25 -12.68 -10.49
CA LEU A 55 -6.86 -12.27 -10.35
C LEU A 55 -5.90 -13.17 -11.12
N GLU A 56 -5.04 -12.57 -11.91
CA GLU A 56 -3.82 -13.19 -12.43
C GLU A 56 -2.63 -12.83 -11.55
N PRO A 57 -2.21 -13.69 -10.61
CA PRO A 57 -1.24 -13.33 -9.59
C PRO A 57 0.07 -12.82 -10.15
N ASN A 58 0.61 -11.77 -9.53
CA ASN A 58 1.95 -11.25 -9.74
C ASN A 58 2.67 -11.12 -8.40
N GLY A 59 3.99 -11.26 -8.41
CA GLY A 59 4.83 -11.02 -7.25
C GLY A 59 5.54 -9.68 -7.35
N VAL A 60 5.71 -9.00 -6.23
CA VAL A 60 6.52 -7.78 -6.12
C VAL A 60 7.63 -7.99 -5.11
N GLY A 61 8.86 -7.59 -5.43
CA GLY A 61 9.99 -7.69 -4.50
C GLY A 61 11.27 -8.23 -5.11
N SER A 62 12.10 -8.78 -4.26
CA SER A 62 13.46 -9.20 -4.58
C SER A 62 13.51 -10.28 -5.66
N MET A 63 14.48 -10.16 -6.57
CA MET A 63 14.75 -11.12 -7.63
C MET A 63 13.67 -11.22 -8.72
N LEU A 64 12.64 -10.38 -8.68
CA LEU A 64 11.57 -10.31 -9.65
C LEU A 64 11.69 -9.06 -10.52
N ARG A 65 11.05 -9.11 -11.69
CA ARG A 65 10.90 -7.94 -12.55
C ARG A 65 10.12 -6.84 -11.83
N THR A 66 10.49 -5.58 -12.04
CA THR A 66 9.73 -4.42 -11.52
C THR A 66 8.32 -4.42 -12.12
N LYS A 67 7.32 -4.26 -11.26
CA LYS A 67 5.90 -4.17 -11.64
C LYS A 67 5.48 -2.72 -11.78
N ILE A 68 4.52 -2.49 -12.67
CA ILE A 68 3.91 -1.18 -12.87
C ILE A 68 2.54 -1.17 -12.20
N ASN A 69 2.35 -0.20 -11.31
CA ASN A 69 1.06 0.12 -10.74
C ASN A 69 0.51 1.42 -11.37
N VAL A 70 -0.74 1.39 -11.82
CA VAL A 70 -1.42 2.53 -12.42
C VAL A 70 -2.43 3.11 -11.45
N ASN A 71 -2.30 4.39 -11.15
CA ASN A 71 -3.22 5.13 -10.31
C ASN A 71 -4.37 5.71 -11.15
N LEU A 72 -5.59 5.51 -10.70
CA LEU A 72 -6.80 6.07 -11.30
C LEU A 72 -7.90 6.23 -10.23
N GLY A 73 -9.08 6.63 -10.63
CA GLY A 73 -10.23 6.74 -9.73
C GLY A 73 -11.04 8.01 -9.93
N VAL A 74 -12.28 7.97 -9.49
CA VAL A 74 -13.19 9.12 -9.61
C VAL A 74 -12.89 10.19 -8.56
N SER A 75 -13.16 11.44 -8.96
CA SER A 75 -13.00 12.61 -8.11
C SER A 75 -14.24 13.50 -8.21
N LYS A 76 -14.22 14.59 -7.46
CA LYS A 76 -15.24 15.65 -7.56
C LYS A 76 -15.45 16.17 -9.00
N ASP A 77 -14.36 16.21 -9.78
CA ASP A 77 -14.33 16.79 -11.12
C ASP A 77 -14.49 15.75 -12.23
N CYS A 78 -14.27 14.46 -11.95
CA CYS A 78 -14.46 13.36 -12.88
C CYS A 78 -15.17 12.22 -12.15
N LYS A 79 -16.46 11.99 -12.44
CA LYS A 79 -17.35 11.11 -11.66
C LYS A 79 -17.82 9.87 -12.44
N ASP A 80 -17.31 9.66 -13.64
CA ASP A 80 -17.76 8.60 -14.55
C ASP A 80 -16.96 7.31 -14.29
N TYR A 81 -17.62 6.34 -13.67
CA TYR A 81 -17.03 5.03 -13.39
C TYR A 81 -16.84 4.15 -14.62
N ASP A 82 -17.61 4.36 -15.68
CA ASP A 82 -17.45 3.59 -16.92
C ASP A 82 -16.18 4.05 -17.66
N VAL A 83 -15.94 5.37 -17.71
CA VAL A 83 -14.69 5.94 -18.21
C VAL A 83 -13.50 5.47 -17.37
N GLU A 84 -13.64 5.40 -16.06
CA GLU A 84 -12.56 4.86 -15.20
C GLU A 84 -12.30 3.37 -15.49
N MET A 85 -13.34 2.57 -15.73
CA MET A 85 -13.17 1.16 -16.10
C MET A 85 -12.50 0.97 -17.46
N GLU A 86 -12.80 1.83 -18.45
CA GLU A 86 -12.08 1.86 -19.74
C GLU A 86 -10.57 2.13 -19.53
N LYS A 87 -10.21 3.07 -18.66
CA LYS A 87 -8.80 3.33 -18.31
C LYS A 87 -8.15 2.13 -17.63
N VAL A 88 -8.86 1.46 -16.73
CA VAL A 88 -8.37 0.22 -16.09
C VAL A 88 -8.02 -0.81 -17.14
N MET A 89 -8.95 -1.11 -18.04
CA MET A 89 -8.73 -2.14 -19.07
C MET A 89 -7.64 -1.71 -20.07
N ALA A 90 -7.54 -0.43 -20.40
CA ALA A 90 -6.45 0.09 -21.22
C ALA A 90 -5.09 -0.10 -20.53
N ALA A 91 -4.98 0.20 -19.24
CA ALA A 91 -3.75 0.02 -18.47
C ALA A 91 -3.34 -1.47 -18.40
N VAL A 92 -4.28 -2.36 -18.14
CA VAL A 92 -4.06 -3.83 -18.12
C VAL A 92 -3.58 -4.31 -19.50
N ASN A 93 -4.23 -3.88 -20.58
CA ASN A 93 -3.84 -4.24 -21.93
C ASN A 93 -2.44 -3.72 -22.32
N MET A 94 -1.98 -2.63 -21.70
CA MET A 94 -0.61 -2.12 -21.85
C MET A 94 0.40 -2.82 -20.93
N GLY A 95 -0.05 -3.75 -20.09
CA GLY A 95 0.82 -4.57 -19.25
C GLY A 95 0.96 -4.10 -17.80
N ALA A 96 0.08 -3.23 -17.31
CA ALA A 96 0.06 -2.90 -15.89
C ALA A 96 -0.30 -4.14 -15.04
N GLU A 97 0.49 -4.41 -14.03
CA GLU A 97 0.30 -5.55 -13.13
C GLU A 97 -0.53 -5.21 -11.90
N ALA A 98 -0.68 -3.92 -11.59
CA ALA A 98 -1.49 -3.45 -10.48
C ALA A 98 -2.26 -2.18 -10.87
N ILE A 99 -3.45 -2.06 -10.30
CA ILE A 99 -4.32 -0.88 -10.41
C ILE A 99 -4.59 -0.37 -9.00
N MET A 100 -4.33 0.90 -8.75
CA MET A 100 -4.68 1.53 -7.49
C MET A 100 -5.89 2.46 -7.70
N ASP A 101 -7.00 2.09 -7.09
CA ASP A 101 -8.20 2.93 -7.04
C ASP A 101 -8.04 4.01 -5.97
N LEU A 102 -7.86 5.25 -6.42
CA LEU A 102 -7.76 6.45 -5.60
C LEU A 102 -9.07 7.23 -5.56
N SER A 103 -10.20 6.58 -5.82
CA SER A 103 -11.51 7.21 -5.79
C SER A 103 -11.76 7.94 -4.47
N SER A 104 -12.28 9.16 -4.59
CA SER A 104 -12.46 10.07 -3.46
C SER A 104 -13.78 10.84 -3.53
N HIS A 105 -14.75 10.33 -4.28
CA HIS A 105 -16.06 10.96 -4.45
C HIS A 105 -17.17 9.93 -4.68
N GLY A 106 -18.33 10.18 -4.08
CA GLY A 106 -19.51 9.33 -4.23
C GLY A 106 -19.42 8.01 -3.47
N ASN A 107 -20.26 7.05 -3.85
CA ASN A 107 -20.20 5.70 -3.32
C ASN A 107 -19.17 4.87 -4.12
N THR A 108 -18.01 4.63 -3.55
CA THR A 108 -16.89 3.96 -4.19
C THR A 108 -17.03 2.42 -4.21
N GLN A 109 -17.83 1.85 -3.31
CA GLN A 109 -17.95 0.40 -3.14
C GLN A 109 -18.38 -0.37 -4.39
N PRO A 110 -19.40 0.08 -5.17
CA PRO A 110 -19.78 -0.63 -6.40
C PRO A 110 -18.66 -0.69 -7.43
N PHE A 111 -17.88 0.38 -7.57
CA PHE A 111 -16.71 0.37 -8.48
C PHE A 111 -15.61 -0.55 -7.98
N ARG A 112 -15.28 -0.53 -6.70
CA ARG A 112 -14.30 -1.41 -6.09
C ARG A 112 -14.66 -2.89 -6.28
N ARG A 113 -15.94 -3.25 -6.09
CA ARG A 113 -16.44 -4.61 -6.35
C ARG A 113 -16.39 -4.97 -7.83
N LYS A 114 -16.66 -4.02 -8.73
CA LYS A 114 -16.51 -4.23 -10.17
C LYS A 114 -15.06 -4.50 -10.54
N LEU A 115 -14.11 -3.72 -9.99
CA LEU A 115 -12.67 -3.96 -10.18
C LEU A 115 -12.27 -5.37 -9.77
N THR A 116 -12.60 -5.81 -8.56
CA THR A 116 -12.23 -7.13 -8.03
C THR A 116 -12.99 -8.30 -8.68
N SER A 117 -14.03 -8.03 -9.47
CA SER A 117 -14.75 -9.06 -10.23
C SER A 117 -14.35 -9.15 -11.70
N GLU A 118 -13.81 -8.09 -12.30
CA GLU A 118 -13.57 -8.01 -13.74
C GLU A 118 -12.10 -7.75 -14.13
N CYS A 119 -11.29 -7.14 -13.23
CA CYS A 119 -9.91 -6.79 -13.53
C CYS A 119 -8.95 -7.90 -13.10
N PRO A 120 -8.10 -8.45 -13.99
CA PRO A 120 -7.15 -9.50 -13.63
C PRO A 120 -5.89 -8.98 -12.94
N ALA A 121 -5.66 -7.66 -12.88
CA ALA A 121 -4.51 -7.07 -12.19
C ALA A 121 -4.76 -6.99 -10.67
N MET A 122 -3.69 -6.90 -9.88
CA MET A 122 -3.79 -6.67 -8.43
C MET A 122 -4.49 -5.33 -8.16
N ILE A 123 -5.48 -5.32 -7.29
CA ILE A 123 -6.24 -4.12 -6.93
C ILE A 123 -5.78 -3.58 -5.58
N GLY A 124 -5.33 -2.32 -5.60
CA GLY A 124 -4.97 -1.58 -4.40
C GLY A 124 -5.93 -0.43 -4.13
N THR A 125 -6.05 -0.04 -2.86
CA THR A 125 -6.87 1.09 -2.42
C THR A 125 -6.24 1.85 -1.26
N VAL A 126 -6.78 3.04 -0.97
CA VAL A 126 -6.36 3.88 0.16
C VAL A 126 -7.56 4.11 1.09
N PRO A 127 -7.81 3.24 2.08
CA PRO A 127 -9.02 3.27 2.91
C PRO A 127 -9.33 4.62 3.57
N VAL A 128 -8.32 5.41 3.93
CA VAL A 128 -8.52 6.72 4.53
C VAL A 128 -9.30 7.69 3.64
N TYR A 129 -9.23 7.55 2.30
CA TYR A 129 -10.03 8.38 1.40
C TYR A 129 -11.51 8.06 1.52
N ASP A 130 -11.82 6.79 1.64
CA ASP A 130 -13.19 6.30 1.74
C ASP A 130 -13.79 6.56 3.14
N SER A 131 -12.98 6.61 4.19
CA SER A 131 -13.46 6.83 5.56
C SER A 131 -14.29 8.12 5.69
N VAL A 132 -13.85 9.21 5.04
CA VAL A 132 -14.59 10.50 5.06
C VAL A 132 -15.86 10.43 4.20
N ILE A 133 -15.77 9.76 3.03
CA ILE A 133 -16.87 9.68 2.06
C ILE A 133 -17.95 8.72 2.53
N HIS A 134 -17.55 7.55 3.03
CA HIS A 134 -18.46 6.48 3.47
C HIS A 134 -19.39 6.96 4.59
N TYR A 135 -18.85 7.65 5.60
CA TYR A 135 -19.64 8.13 6.72
C TYR A 135 -20.31 9.47 6.48
N GLN A 136 -19.92 10.22 5.44
CA GLN A 136 -20.45 11.57 5.13
C GLN A 136 -20.46 12.50 6.36
N ARG A 137 -19.41 12.41 7.17
CA ARG A 137 -19.23 13.19 8.41
C ARG A 137 -17.93 13.99 8.36
N ASP A 138 -17.88 15.05 9.16
CA ASP A 138 -16.66 15.83 9.31
C ASP A 138 -15.52 14.95 9.84
N LEU A 139 -14.33 15.12 9.29
CA LEU A 139 -13.14 14.36 9.65
C LEU A 139 -12.89 14.31 11.17
N ALA A 140 -13.08 15.43 11.86
CA ALA A 140 -12.89 15.56 13.32
C ALA A 140 -13.88 14.72 14.15
N THR A 141 -15.01 14.28 13.55
CA THR A 141 -16.04 13.48 14.24
C THR A 141 -15.87 11.98 14.03
N LEU A 142 -14.96 11.58 13.15
CA LEU A 142 -14.65 10.18 12.95
C LEU A 142 -13.90 9.61 14.17
N THR A 143 -14.22 8.38 14.53
CA THR A 143 -13.53 7.63 15.58
C THR A 143 -12.47 6.73 14.98
N ALA A 144 -11.53 6.25 15.78
CA ALA A 144 -10.54 5.27 15.32
C ALA A 144 -11.23 4.03 14.71
N LYS A 145 -12.35 3.57 15.31
CA LYS A 145 -13.11 2.43 14.81
C LYS A 145 -13.64 2.66 13.40
N ASP A 146 -14.11 3.88 13.07
CA ASP A 146 -14.60 4.20 11.71
C ASP A 146 -13.52 3.94 10.64
N PHE A 147 -12.24 4.27 10.93
CA PHE A 147 -11.14 3.98 10.02
C PHE A 147 -10.85 2.49 9.87
N ILE A 148 -10.92 1.73 10.96
CA ILE A 148 -10.66 0.28 10.94
C ILE A 148 -11.79 -0.46 10.22
N ASP A 149 -13.04 -0.07 10.45
CA ASP A 149 -14.22 -0.65 9.77
C ASP A 149 -14.13 -0.46 8.25
N VAL A 150 -13.61 0.67 7.76
CA VAL A 150 -13.39 0.89 6.31
C VAL A 150 -12.28 -0.02 5.78
N VAL A 151 -11.22 -0.28 6.53
CA VAL A 151 -10.20 -1.28 6.11
C VAL A 151 -10.85 -2.65 5.94
N ARG A 152 -11.71 -3.07 6.87
CA ARG A 152 -12.46 -4.34 6.75
C ARG A 152 -13.36 -4.34 5.52
N LEU A 153 -14.09 -3.25 5.27
CA LEU A 153 -14.97 -3.12 4.10
C LEU A 153 -14.19 -3.33 2.78
N HIS A 154 -12.99 -2.75 2.66
CA HIS A 154 -12.15 -2.92 1.47
C HIS A 154 -11.66 -4.38 1.33
N ALA A 155 -11.28 -5.02 2.44
CA ALA A 155 -10.87 -6.42 2.43
C ALA A 155 -12.03 -7.35 2.00
N GLU A 156 -13.24 -7.11 2.49
CA GLU A 156 -14.47 -7.84 2.13
C GLU A 156 -14.88 -7.63 0.67
N ASP A 157 -14.57 -6.48 0.09
CA ASP A 157 -14.81 -6.20 -1.33
C ASP A 157 -13.77 -6.86 -2.26
N GLY A 158 -12.78 -7.59 -1.71
CA GLY A 158 -11.82 -8.37 -2.49
C GLY A 158 -10.53 -7.61 -2.88
N VAL A 159 -10.26 -6.45 -2.28
CA VAL A 159 -9.05 -5.67 -2.54
C VAL A 159 -7.80 -6.45 -2.13
N ASP A 160 -6.77 -6.49 -2.99
CA ASP A 160 -5.56 -7.30 -2.80
C ASP A 160 -4.53 -6.65 -1.88
N PHE A 161 -4.45 -5.31 -1.91
CA PHE A 161 -3.58 -4.57 -1.01
C PHE A 161 -4.18 -3.21 -0.62
N VAL A 162 -3.89 -2.78 0.58
CA VAL A 162 -4.36 -1.50 1.12
C VAL A 162 -3.19 -0.62 1.53
N THR A 163 -3.20 0.63 1.07
CA THR A 163 -2.23 1.63 1.52
C THR A 163 -2.70 2.28 2.81
N LEU A 164 -1.90 2.13 3.86
CA LEU A 164 -2.17 2.66 5.19
C LEU A 164 -0.98 3.49 5.68
N HIS A 165 -1.22 4.76 5.98
CA HIS A 165 -0.21 5.69 6.48
C HIS A 165 0.02 5.50 7.99
N CYS A 166 0.52 4.32 8.37
CA CYS A 166 0.73 3.93 9.76
C CYS A 166 1.97 4.57 10.41
N GLY A 167 2.91 5.08 9.59
CA GLY A 167 4.21 5.57 10.07
C GLY A 167 4.16 6.92 10.78
N ILE A 168 3.11 7.73 10.55
CA ILE A 168 2.92 9.00 11.24
C ILE A 168 2.43 8.73 12.66
N THR A 169 3.12 9.30 13.65
CA THR A 169 2.73 9.28 15.06
C THR A 169 2.67 10.69 15.60
N ARG A 170 2.18 10.88 16.81
CA ARG A 170 2.22 12.18 17.49
C ARG A 170 3.66 12.74 17.57
N LYS A 171 4.65 11.86 17.75
CA LYS A 171 6.07 12.25 17.72
C LYS A 171 6.48 12.80 16.35
N THR A 172 5.98 12.22 15.26
CA THR A 172 6.23 12.74 13.89
C THR A 172 5.65 14.13 13.71
N ILE A 173 4.46 14.40 14.28
CA ILE A 173 3.86 15.75 14.26
C ILE A 173 4.79 16.79 14.92
N ASP A 174 5.36 16.46 16.07
CA ASP A 174 6.29 17.35 16.77
C ASP A 174 7.58 17.57 15.96
N GLN A 175 8.09 16.55 15.28
CA GLN A 175 9.25 16.69 14.39
C GLN A 175 8.94 17.60 13.19
N ILE A 176 7.79 17.43 12.53
CA ILE A 176 7.37 18.30 11.40
C ILE A 176 7.29 19.77 11.85
N LYS A 177 6.67 20.04 13.00
CA LYS A 177 6.60 21.40 13.56
C LYS A 177 7.98 21.99 13.86
N LYS A 178 8.91 21.16 14.35
CA LYS A 178 10.27 21.58 14.71
C LYS A 178 11.14 21.86 13.48
N HIS A 179 11.07 21.01 12.48
CA HIS A 179 11.98 21.05 11.32
C HIS A 179 11.48 21.89 10.14
N LYS A 180 10.22 22.35 10.17
CA LYS A 180 9.64 23.29 9.20
C LYS A 180 9.92 22.90 7.74
N ARG A 181 9.44 21.72 7.34
CA ARG A 181 9.53 21.25 5.95
C ARG A 181 8.99 22.31 4.98
N LYS A 182 9.57 22.39 3.79
CA LYS A 182 9.15 23.36 2.76
C LYS A 182 7.75 23.04 2.24
N MET A 183 7.48 21.77 1.95
CA MET A 183 6.20 21.31 1.38
C MET A 183 5.31 20.61 2.42
N ASN A 184 5.70 20.57 3.69
CA ASN A 184 4.98 19.85 4.76
C ASN A 184 4.69 18.38 4.40
N ILE A 185 3.42 17.94 4.44
CA ILE A 185 2.98 16.61 4.08
C ILE A 185 2.27 16.69 2.72
N VAL A 186 2.89 16.15 1.67
CA VAL A 186 2.34 16.14 0.30
C VAL A 186 1.50 14.89 0.01
N SER A 187 1.67 13.84 0.82
CA SER A 187 0.82 12.66 0.76
C SER A 187 -0.62 13.03 1.13
N ARG A 188 -1.58 12.77 0.23
CA ARG A 188 -3.00 13.02 0.48
C ARG A 188 -3.53 12.22 1.67
N GLY A 189 -3.24 10.90 1.72
CA GLY A 189 -3.66 10.04 2.83
C GLY A 189 -2.95 10.42 4.13
N GLY A 190 -1.65 10.69 4.06
CA GLY A 190 -0.86 11.18 5.19
C GLY A 190 -1.40 12.48 5.76
N SER A 191 -1.77 13.44 4.90
CA SER A 191 -2.32 14.73 5.36
C SER A 191 -3.71 14.60 6.01
N LEU A 192 -4.55 13.66 5.56
CA LEU A 192 -5.84 13.38 6.20
C LEU A 192 -5.65 12.80 7.62
N VAL A 193 -4.76 11.81 7.77
CA VAL A 193 -4.43 11.23 9.08
C VAL A 193 -3.83 12.30 10.00
N PHE A 194 -2.87 13.09 9.49
CA PHE A 194 -2.26 14.18 10.26
C PHE A 194 -3.29 15.22 10.70
N ALA A 195 -4.22 15.61 9.82
CA ALA A 195 -5.29 16.55 10.15
C ALA A 195 -6.20 15.99 11.25
N TRP A 196 -6.63 14.73 11.13
CA TRP A 196 -7.43 14.06 12.15
C TRP A 196 -6.74 14.03 13.52
N MET A 197 -5.47 13.59 13.55
CA MET A 197 -4.66 13.60 14.78
C MET A 197 -4.51 14.99 15.38
N SER A 198 -4.37 16.01 14.54
CA SER A 198 -4.21 17.41 14.99
C SER A 198 -5.51 17.99 15.55
N MET A 199 -6.66 17.65 14.96
CA MET A 199 -7.98 18.14 15.38
C MET A 199 -8.46 17.43 16.66
N THR A 200 -8.24 16.11 16.75
CA THR A 200 -8.76 15.30 17.86
C THR A 200 -7.81 15.20 19.04
N GLY A 201 -6.52 15.39 18.83
CA GLY A 201 -5.49 15.13 19.82
C GLY A 201 -5.15 13.66 20.02
N ASN A 202 -5.78 12.73 19.27
CA ASN A 202 -5.57 11.29 19.37
C ASN A 202 -4.31 10.85 18.60
N GLU A 203 -3.87 9.61 18.84
CA GLU A 203 -2.83 8.97 18.07
C GLU A 203 -3.38 8.50 16.72
N ASN A 204 -2.52 8.24 15.75
CA ASN A 204 -2.87 7.68 14.45
C ASN A 204 -3.63 6.35 14.61
N PRO A 205 -4.88 6.24 14.14
CA PRO A 205 -5.70 5.05 14.33
C PRO A 205 -5.09 3.82 13.66
N PHE A 206 -4.43 3.96 12.50
CA PHE A 206 -3.77 2.86 11.81
C PHE A 206 -2.49 2.38 12.53
N TYR A 207 -1.85 3.22 13.32
CA TYR A 207 -0.72 2.85 14.17
C TYR A 207 -1.18 2.23 15.47
N GLU A 208 -2.13 2.87 16.16
CA GLU A 208 -2.62 2.44 17.47
C GLU A 208 -3.32 1.09 17.42
N TYR A 209 -4.18 0.88 16.42
CA TYR A 209 -4.94 -0.36 16.20
C TYR A 209 -4.34 -1.27 15.13
N PHE A 210 -3.02 -1.21 14.93
CA PHE A 210 -2.36 -1.97 13.88
C PHE A 210 -2.57 -3.46 13.98
N ASP A 211 -2.65 -4.03 15.20
CA ASP A 211 -2.87 -5.46 15.39
C ASP A 211 -4.28 -5.91 14.97
N GLU A 212 -5.30 -5.07 15.13
CA GLU A 212 -6.66 -5.36 14.62
C GLU A 212 -6.68 -5.32 13.08
N ILE A 213 -5.95 -4.39 12.49
CA ILE A 213 -5.77 -4.33 11.03
C ILE A 213 -5.07 -5.59 10.52
N LEU A 214 -4.03 -6.05 11.21
CA LEU A 214 -3.34 -7.29 10.85
C LEU A 214 -4.26 -8.51 10.90
N ASP A 215 -5.17 -8.58 11.87
CA ASP A 215 -6.14 -9.66 11.95
C ASP A 215 -7.12 -9.64 10.77
N ILE A 216 -7.58 -8.45 10.34
CA ILE A 216 -8.38 -8.28 9.12
C ILE A 216 -7.58 -8.72 7.88
N CYS A 217 -6.36 -8.22 7.71
CA CYS A 217 -5.52 -8.56 6.57
C CYS A 217 -5.21 -10.05 6.50
N ARG A 218 -4.99 -10.69 7.63
CA ARG A 218 -4.79 -12.14 7.72
C ARG A 218 -6.04 -12.92 7.35
N GLU A 219 -7.22 -12.46 7.75
CA GLU A 219 -8.50 -13.11 7.43
C GLU A 219 -8.77 -13.17 5.92
N TYR A 220 -8.42 -12.11 5.17
CA TYR A 220 -8.73 -11.99 3.74
C TYR A 220 -7.51 -12.18 2.82
N ASP A 221 -6.31 -12.38 3.37
CA ASP A 221 -5.03 -12.41 2.65
C ASP A 221 -4.73 -11.09 1.92
N VAL A 222 -4.96 -9.98 2.61
CA VAL A 222 -4.67 -8.64 2.11
C VAL A 222 -3.23 -8.26 2.45
N THR A 223 -2.49 -7.77 1.47
CA THR A 223 -1.16 -7.19 1.67
C THR A 223 -1.27 -5.75 2.15
N ILE A 224 -0.46 -5.35 3.14
CA ILE A 224 -0.38 -3.97 3.56
C ILE A 224 0.70 -3.24 2.74
N SER A 225 0.32 -2.15 2.06
CA SER A 225 1.25 -1.14 1.57
C SER A 225 1.42 -0.09 2.65
N LEU A 226 2.57 -0.12 3.36
CA LEU A 226 2.87 0.83 4.41
C LEU A 226 3.22 2.19 3.79
N GLY A 227 2.27 3.12 3.87
CA GLY A 227 2.32 4.41 3.19
C GLY A 227 3.36 5.36 3.76
N ASP A 228 4.05 6.09 2.88
CA ASP A 228 5.06 7.11 3.19
C ASP A 228 4.44 8.52 3.29
N ALA A 229 3.78 8.81 4.37
CA ALA A 229 3.15 10.10 4.61
C ALA A 229 4.14 11.27 4.54
N CYS A 230 5.36 11.04 5.00
CA CYS A 230 6.45 12.02 5.02
C CYS A 230 7.33 11.98 3.77
N ARG A 231 6.88 11.37 2.64
CA ARG A 231 7.62 11.50 1.39
C ARG A 231 7.84 12.98 1.04
N PRO A 232 9.00 13.35 0.46
CA PRO A 232 9.28 14.74 0.13
C PRO A 232 8.44 15.21 -1.07
N GLY A 233 8.02 16.47 -1.06
CA GLY A 233 7.39 17.13 -2.20
C GLY A 233 8.35 18.02 -2.99
N CYS A 234 9.60 18.16 -2.53
CA CYS A 234 10.66 18.90 -3.19
C CYS A 234 12.03 18.41 -2.71
N LEU A 235 13.08 18.80 -3.44
CA LEU A 235 14.47 18.40 -3.12
C LEU A 235 14.91 18.84 -1.71
N ALA A 236 14.43 19.97 -1.22
CA ALA A 236 14.81 20.49 0.09
C ALA A 236 14.31 19.62 1.27
N ASP A 237 13.25 18.84 1.05
CA ASP A 237 12.65 17.97 2.06
C ASP A 237 13.11 16.51 1.88
N ALA A 238 13.89 16.20 0.81
CA ALA A 238 14.35 14.86 0.50
C ALA A 238 15.33 14.34 1.56
N SER A 239 15.11 13.11 2.01
CA SER A 239 15.93 12.43 3.02
C SER A 239 16.04 13.20 4.34
N ASP A 240 15.02 14.00 4.68
CA ASP A 240 14.98 14.73 5.93
C ASP A 240 14.66 13.82 7.13
N VAL A 241 14.73 14.40 8.33
CA VAL A 241 14.49 13.67 9.58
C VAL A 241 13.08 13.08 9.64
N CYS A 242 12.08 13.72 9.05
CA CYS A 242 10.69 13.26 9.07
C CYS A 242 10.52 12.02 8.19
N GLN A 243 11.11 12.02 6.98
CA GLN A 243 11.11 10.89 6.06
C GLN A 243 11.84 9.69 6.68
N ILE A 244 13.01 9.90 7.26
CA ILE A 244 13.82 8.81 7.84
C ILE A 244 13.19 8.27 9.13
N GLU A 245 12.63 9.12 9.99
CA GLU A 245 11.92 8.67 11.20
C GLU A 245 10.69 7.82 10.86
N GLU A 246 9.93 8.22 9.84
CA GLU A 246 8.83 7.41 9.34
C GLU A 246 9.32 6.07 8.82
N LEU A 247 10.37 6.03 8.01
CA LEU A 247 10.94 4.79 7.50
C LEU A 247 11.35 3.81 8.62
N VAL A 248 11.96 4.32 9.70
CA VAL A 248 12.27 3.50 10.89
C VAL A 248 11.00 2.90 11.48
N ARG A 249 9.94 3.67 11.59
CA ARG A 249 8.64 3.20 12.07
C ARG A 249 8.03 2.15 11.15
N LEU A 250 8.10 2.36 9.84
CA LEU A 250 7.64 1.38 8.86
C LEU A 250 8.40 0.05 8.97
N GLY A 251 9.70 0.07 9.28
CA GLY A 251 10.47 -1.13 9.57
C GLY A 251 10.01 -1.87 10.83
N GLU A 252 9.64 -1.16 11.89
CA GLU A 252 9.05 -1.76 13.10
C GLU A 252 7.69 -2.42 12.79
N LEU A 253 6.83 -1.73 12.04
CA LEU A 253 5.51 -2.24 11.63
C LEU A 253 5.63 -3.44 10.69
N THR A 254 6.63 -3.45 9.81
CA THR A 254 6.94 -4.60 8.95
C THR A 254 7.21 -5.86 9.79
N LYS A 255 8.01 -5.76 10.85
CA LYS A 255 8.27 -6.88 11.77
C LYS A 255 6.99 -7.39 12.44
N ARG A 256 6.14 -6.46 12.89
CA ARG A 256 4.86 -6.81 13.52
C ARG A 256 3.92 -7.54 12.54
N ALA A 257 3.82 -7.04 11.30
CA ALA A 257 3.01 -7.67 10.27
C ALA A 257 3.51 -9.09 9.95
N TRP A 258 4.80 -9.25 9.76
CA TRP A 258 5.42 -10.56 9.49
C TRP A 258 5.27 -11.54 10.66
N ALA A 259 5.24 -11.05 11.90
CA ALA A 259 4.97 -11.91 13.07
C ALA A 259 3.56 -12.52 13.06
N LYS A 260 2.62 -11.89 12.35
CA LYS A 260 1.24 -12.40 12.12
C LYS A 260 1.05 -13.00 10.72
N ASP A 261 2.12 -13.28 10.00
CA ASP A 261 2.10 -13.81 8.63
C ASP A 261 1.37 -12.91 7.61
N VAL A 262 1.34 -11.60 7.84
CA VAL A 262 0.79 -10.62 6.91
C VAL A 262 1.89 -10.06 6.03
N GLN A 263 1.68 -10.11 4.71
CA GLN A 263 2.60 -9.56 3.72
C GLN A 263 2.60 -8.03 3.74
N VAL A 264 3.76 -7.43 3.45
CA VAL A 264 3.97 -5.98 3.45
C VAL A 264 4.71 -5.57 2.19
N MET A 265 4.30 -4.43 1.62
CA MET A 265 5.13 -3.57 0.78
C MET A 265 5.37 -2.27 1.54
N VAL A 266 6.49 -1.61 1.31
CA VAL A 266 6.81 -0.31 1.91
C VAL A 266 6.79 0.74 0.82
N GLU A 267 6.01 1.81 1.00
CA GLU A 267 6.04 2.95 0.08
C GLU A 267 7.28 3.80 0.34
N GLY A 268 7.76 4.45 -0.72
CA GLY A 268 8.91 5.31 -0.65
C GLY A 268 8.87 6.49 -1.61
N PRO A 269 9.82 7.42 -1.46
CA PRO A 269 9.77 8.71 -2.12
C PRO A 269 10.03 8.61 -3.63
N GLY A 270 9.42 9.53 -4.39
CA GLY A 270 9.74 9.81 -5.79
C GLY A 270 10.60 11.06 -5.96
N HIS A 271 10.29 12.15 -5.24
CA HIS A 271 10.99 13.43 -5.34
C HIS A 271 12.31 13.45 -4.54
N VAL A 272 13.24 12.59 -4.94
CA VAL A 272 14.57 12.45 -4.33
C VAL A 272 15.63 12.72 -5.41
N PRO A 273 16.69 13.49 -5.11
CA PRO A 273 17.81 13.67 -6.04
C PRO A 273 18.41 12.33 -6.50
N LEU A 274 18.85 12.25 -7.76
CA LEU A 274 19.37 11.00 -8.32
C LEU A 274 20.53 10.40 -7.52
N ASP A 275 21.40 11.22 -6.98
CA ASP A 275 22.53 10.84 -6.14
C ASP A 275 22.10 10.29 -4.75
N GLN A 276 20.86 10.52 -4.33
CA GLN A 276 20.32 10.00 -3.06
C GLN A 276 19.50 8.70 -3.22
N ILE A 277 19.18 8.28 -4.43
CA ILE A 277 18.34 7.09 -4.69
C ILE A 277 19.00 5.85 -4.09
N GLU A 278 20.29 5.62 -4.37
CA GLU A 278 21.01 4.46 -3.85
C GLU A 278 21.04 4.43 -2.30
N ALA A 279 21.25 5.57 -1.68
CA ALA A 279 21.23 5.69 -0.21
C ALA A 279 19.83 5.37 0.36
N ASN A 280 18.77 5.91 -0.24
CA ASN A 280 17.40 5.63 0.18
C ASN A 280 17.04 4.14 0.02
N MET A 281 17.46 3.51 -1.10
CA MET A 281 17.27 2.07 -1.31
C MET A 281 18.00 1.23 -0.25
N LYS A 282 19.25 1.54 0.05
CA LYS A 282 20.02 0.84 1.09
C LYS A 282 19.42 0.98 2.48
N LEU A 283 18.94 2.19 2.81
CA LEU A 283 18.24 2.46 4.07
C LEU A 283 16.96 1.61 4.18
N GLN A 284 16.12 1.63 3.15
CA GLN A 284 14.88 0.84 3.15
C GLN A 284 15.17 -0.67 3.27
N GLN A 285 16.08 -1.19 2.45
CA GLN A 285 16.45 -2.60 2.49
C GLN A 285 16.98 -3.03 3.87
N THR A 286 17.75 -2.17 4.54
CA THR A 286 18.29 -2.45 5.86
C THR A 286 17.22 -2.35 6.94
N ILE A 287 16.50 -1.24 6.99
CA ILE A 287 15.52 -0.93 8.04
C ILE A 287 14.29 -1.83 7.93
N CYS A 288 13.81 -2.08 6.69
CA CYS A 288 12.65 -2.91 6.40
C CYS A 288 13.01 -4.35 5.98
N MET A 289 14.25 -4.78 6.22
CA MET A 289 14.73 -6.18 6.07
C MET A 289 14.48 -6.77 4.66
N GLY A 290 14.58 -5.94 3.61
CA GLY A 290 14.37 -6.37 2.24
C GLY A 290 12.90 -6.52 1.83
N ALA A 291 11.95 -5.99 2.60
CA ALA A 291 10.55 -5.92 2.19
C ALA A 291 10.42 -5.20 0.83
N PRO A 292 9.46 -5.60 -0.02
CA PRO A 292 9.22 -4.95 -1.31
C PRO A 292 9.08 -3.43 -1.17
N PHE A 293 9.66 -2.69 -2.11
CA PHE A 293 9.67 -1.24 -2.09
C PHE A 293 8.84 -0.68 -3.25
N TYR A 294 7.81 0.09 -2.91
CA TYR A 294 6.93 0.73 -3.86
C TYR A 294 7.27 2.23 -3.92
N VAL A 295 7.74 2.72 -5.06
CA VAL A 295 8.21 4.10 -5.22
C VAL A 295 7.48 4.80 -6.36
N LEU A 296 7.39 6.13 -6.25
CA LEU A 296 6.99 6.99 -7.36
C LEU A 296 8.16 7.16 -8.34
N GLY A 297 7.88 7.66 -9.54
CA GLY A 297 8.92 7.98 -10.51
C GLY A 297 9.93 9.02 -9.97
N PRO A 298 11.17 8.99 -10.46
CA PRO A 298 12.19 9.97 -10.07
C PRO A 298 11.84 11.36 -10.58
N ILE A 299 12.30 12.40 -9.86
CA ILE A 299 12.01 13.81 -10.17
C ILE A 299 12.38 14.23 -11.59
N VAL A 300 13.38 13.61 -12.19
CA VAL A 300 13.80 13.92 -13.59
C VAL A 300 12.71 13.58 -14.60
N THR A 301 11.90 12.56 -14.37
CA THR A 301 10.76 12.21 -15.22
C THR A 301 9.60 13.18 -15.06
N ASP A 302 9.49 13.84 -13.90
CA ASP A 302 8.47 14.85 -13.64
C ASP A 302 8.81 16.18 -14.35
N ILE A 303 10.11 16.50 -14.49
CA ILE A 303 10.60 17.75 -15.10
C ILE A 303 10.79 17.62 -16.60
N ALA A 304 11.24 16.47 -17.06
CA ALA A 304 11.58 16.21 -18.45
C ALA A 304 10.91 14.91 -18.92
N PRO A 305 9.59 14.93 -19.20
CA PRO A 305 8.86 13.77 -19.69
C PRO A 305 9.39 13.35 -21.07
N GLY A 306 9.58 12.05 -21.26
CA GLY A 306 10.18 11.43 -22.43
C GLY A 306 11.66 11.23 -22.26
#